data_32c09282a973ce2bac8dcd4b76804ba1
#
_entry.id   32c09282a973ce2bac8dcd4b76804ba1
#
_cell.length_a   1.000
_cell.length_b   1.000
_cell.length_c   1.000
_cell.angle_alpha   90.00
_cell.angle_beta   90.00
_cell.angle_gamma   90.00
#
_symmetry.space_group_name_H-M   'P 1'
#
loop_
_entity.id
_entity.type
_entity.pdbx_description
1 polymer ?
#
loop_
_entity_poly.entity_id
_entity_poly.type
_entity_poly.pdbx_seq_one_letter_code
_entity_poly.pdbx_strand_id
1 'polypeptide(L)'
;SIIYISHRLEEIFKIADEVTVLRDGCLIGTKPVSEMNEKRLIHMMVNRDVEFTDEFVQGHQRGEEILRVENLSRSELVKDVSFNLYRGEVLGFFGLVGAGRTETIRSMVGVDKKVSGDIYLNGKKVEFKNIRDSIAAGIMLVPEERRQQGLVLSLPIRENVTLGNLKKFSKFGLLQEKKEKAVVTECVDKMTLSRRSIEQQAGELSGGNQQKVVLAKLIAHDDIQIYIFDEPTRGIDVGAKSDIYRLISDFVKIGIPSIVISSEIPEIQALCDRVVIMSEGRVTAILNRDQLKDSNEILKYAIS
;
A
#
# COMPACT_ATOMS: atom_id res chain seq x y z
N SER A 1 19.15 -24.94 -23.45
CA SER A 1 17.84 -24.48 -23.01
C SER A 1 17.98 -23.67 -21.73
N ILE A 2 17.17 -22.63 -21.55
CA ILE A 2 17.16 -21.75 -20.37
C ILE A 2 15.78 -21.84 -19.73
N ILE A 3 15.74 -22.05 -18.41
CA ILE A 3 14.52 -21.91 -17.61
C ILE A 3 14.60 -20.56 -16.90
N TYR A 4 13.62 -19.69 -17.17
CA TYR A 4 13.53 -18.35 -16.60
C TYR A 4 12.29 -18.26 -15.70
N ILE A 5 12.49 -17.93 -14.44
CA ILE A 5 11.40 -17.81 -13.46
C ILE A 5 11.17 -16.33 -13.17
N SER A 6 10.00 -15.85 -13.51
CA SER A 6 9.59 -14.46 -13.28
C SER A 6 8.10 -14.36 -13.03
N HIS A 7 7.68 -13.33 -12.30
CA HIS A 7 6.30 -12.88 -12.20
C HIS A 7 6.04 -11.58 -13.01
N ARG A 8 7.09 -11.07 -13.71
CA ARG A 8 7.02 -9.88 -14.55
C ARG A 8 6.60 -10.28 -15.96
N LEU A 9 5.36 -10.00 -16.31
CA LEU A 9 4.76 -10.46 -17.57
C LEU A 9 5.48 -9.89 -18.80
N GLU A 10 5.89 -8.62 -18.75
CA GLU A 10 6.62 -7.97 -19.86
C GLU A 10 7.92 -8.69 -20.22
N GLU A 11 8.65 -9.23 -19.23
CA GLU A 11 9.87 -9.99 -19.47
C GLU A 11 9.54 -11.30 -20.16
N ILE A 12 8.51 -12.01 -19.70
CA ILE A 12 8.07 -13.30 -20.27
C ILE A 12 7.73 -13.13 -21.74
N PHE A 13 6.94 -12.12 -22.10
CA PHE A 13 6.55 -11.88 -23.50
C PHE A 13 7.70 -11.45 -24.40
N LYS A 14 8.80 -10.92 -23.85
CA LYS A 14 9.98 -10.50 -24.61
C LYS A 14 10.99 -11.62 -24.87
N ILE A 15 11.14 -12.56 -23.93
CA ILE A 15 12.30 -13.48 -23.95
C ILE A 15 11.93 -14.96 -24.00
N ALA A 16 10.67 -15.33 -23.67
CA ALA A 16 10.30 -16.74 -23.60
C ALA A 16 9.66 -17.24 -24.90
N ASP A 17 9.94 -18.51 -25.27
CA ASP A 17 9.27 -19.21 -26.36
C ASP A 17 7.98 -19.88 -25.87
N GLU A 18 8.04 -20.47 -24.67
CA GLU A 18 6.91 -21.11 -24.01
C GLU A 18 6.78 -20.61 -22.56
N VAL A 19 5.56 -20.57 -22.05
CA VAL A 19 5.28 -20.23 -20.65
C VAL A 19 4.56 -21.38 -19.96
N THR A 20 5.12 -21.79 -18.82
CA THR A 20 4.51 -22.75 -17.90
C THR A 20 4.01 -22.01 -16.67
N VAL A 21 2.70 -22.10 -16.40
CA VAL A 21 2.08 -21.42 -15.26
C VAL A 21 1.96 -22.41 -14.09
N LEU A 22 2.53 -21.99 -12.95
CA LEU A 22 2.39 -22.68 -11.67
C LEU A 22 1.55 -21.79 -10.72
N ARG A 23 0.63 -22.40 -9.98
CA ARG A 23 -0.18 -21.74 -8.97
C ARG A 23 -0.36 -22.66 -7.77
N ASP A 24 -0.07 -22.15 -6.58
CA ASP A 24 -0.17 -22.91 -5.31
C ASP A 24 0.56 -24.26 -5.35
N GLY A 25 1.71 -24.32 -6.07
CA GLY A 25 2.50 -25.52 -6.26
C GLY A 25 1.97 -26.50 -7.33
N CYS A 26 0.86 -26.18 -7.99
CA CYS A 26 0.24 -27.01 -9.04
C CYS A 26 0.52 -26.47 -10.43
N LEU A 27 0.76 -27.37 -11.41
CA LEU A 27 0.84 -27.03 -12.82
C LEU A 27 -0.55 -26.67 -13.35
N ILE A 28 -0.71 -25.45 -13.85
CA ILE A 28 -1.95 -24.99 -14.48
C ILE A 28 -1.94 -25.25 -15.98
N GLY A 29 -0.81 -25.10 -16.61
CA GLY A 29 -0.62 -25.42 -18.03
C GLY A 29 0.63 -24.83 -18.62
N THR A 30 1.00 -25.35 -19.81
CA THR A 30 2.11 -24.84 -20.63
C THR A 30 1.56 -24.44 -21.99
N LYS A 31 1.96 -23.28 -22.51
CA LYS A 31 1.54 -22.73 -23.80
C LYS A 31 2.68 -21.98 -24.47
N PRO A 32 2.76 -21.99 -25.80
CA PRO A 32 3.60 -21.07 -26.55
C PRO A 32 3.23 -19.61 -26.23
N VAL A 33 4.23 -18.75 -26.07
CA VAL A 33 4.00 -17.33 -25.79
C VAL A 33 3.23 -16.66 -26.93
N SER A 34 3.41 -17.10 -28.18
CA SER A 34 2.69 -16.62 -29.35
C SER A 34 1.16 -16.84 -29.29
N GLU A 35 0.68 -17.79 -28.49
CA GLU A 35 -0.74 -18.09 -28.28
C GLU A 35 -1.30 -17.39 -27.02
N MET A 36 -0.48 -16.62 -26.34
CA MET A 36 -0.81 -15.99 -25.06
C MET A 36 -0.91 -14.48 -25.20
N ASN A 37 -1.77 -13.90 -24.40
CA ASN A 37 -1.78 -12.47 -24.10
C ASN A 37 -1.74 -12.27 -22.59
N GLU A 38 -1.49 -11.05 -22.17
CA GLU A 38 -1.34 -10.71 -20.75
C GLU A 38 -2.57 -11.10 -19.92
N LYS A 39 -3.77 -10.80 -20.41
CA LYS A 39 -5.04 -11.14 -19.73
C LYS A 39 -5.18 -12.66 -19.51
N ARG A 40 -4.91 -13.45 -20.54
CA ARG A 40 -4.98 -14.93 -20.46
C ARG A 40 -3.93 -15.50 -19.48
N LEU A 41 -2.73 -14.96 -19.49
CA LEU A 41 -1.68 -15.38 -18.59
C LEU A 41 -2.04 -15.06 -17.14
N ILE A 42 -2.52 -13.84 -16.86
CA ILE A 42 -3.01 -13.43 -15.56
C ILE A 42 -4.16 -14.34 -15.10
N HIS A 43 -5.14 -14.62 -15.96
CA HIS A 43 -6.24 -15.52 -15.63
C HIS A 43 -5.74 -16.92 -15.23
N MET A 44 -4.76 -17.47 -15.94
CA MET A 44 -4.17 -18.76 -15.56
C MET A 44 -3.44 -18.72 -14.21
N MET A 45 -2.77 -17.59 -13.89
CA MET A 45 -2.05 -17.42 -12.63
C MET A 45 -2.99 -17.24 -11.43
N VAL A 46 -4.12 -16.53 -11.59
CA VAL A 46 -4.96 -16.07 -10.48
C VAL A 46 -6.33 -16.72 -10.43
N ASN A 47 -6.78 -17.36 -11.52
CA ASN A 47 -8.12 -17.95 -11.69
C ASN A 47 -9.28 -16.94 -11.55
N ARG A 48 -9.03 -15.68 -11.87
CA ARG A 48 -10.02 -14.61 -11.95
C ARG A 48 -9.52 -13.56 -12.94
N ASP A 49 -10.45 -12.85 -13.58
CA ASP A 49 -10.10 -11.73 -14.44
C ASP A 49 -9.64 -10.57 -13.54
N VAL A 50 -8.34 -10.33 -13.54
CA VAL A 50 -7.77 -9.14 -12.90
C VAL A 50 -7.75 -8.06 -13.97
N GLU A 51 -8.84 -7.34 -14.09
CA GLU A 51 -8.84 -6.10 -14.88
C GLU A 51 -8.29 -4.98 -14.00
N PHE A 52 -7.18 -4.39 -14.41
CA PHE A 52 -6.73 -3.08 -13.92
C PHE A 52 -7.65 -2.03 -14.58
N THR A 53 -8.87 -1.95 -14.10
CA THR A 53 -9.90 -1.07 -14.61
C THR A 53 -10.14 0.08 -13.63
N ASP A 54 -10.91 1.08 -14.05
CA ASP A 54 -11.45 2.13 -13.19
C ASP A 54 -12.31 1.59 -12.01
N GLU A 55 -12.47 0.28 -11.89
CA GLU A 55 -13.28 -0.41 -10.88
C GLU A 55 -12.91 -0.01 -9.45
N PHE A 56 -11.61 0.14 -9.18
CA PHE A 56 -11.13 0.50 -7.84
C PHE A 56 -11.36 1.96 -7.47
N VAL A 57 -11.58 2.83 -8.46
CA VAL A 57 -11.83 4.27 -8.27
C VAL A 57 -13.32 4.62 -8.33
N GLN A 58 -14.14 3.70 -8.89
CA GLN A 58 -15.58 3.90 -8.98
C GLN A 58 -16.21 4.05 -7.59
N GLY A 59 -16.98 5.12 -7.43
CA GLY A 59 -17.70 5.42 -6.19
C GLY A 59 -16.90 6.26 -5.20
N HIS A 60 -15.65 6.63 -5.51
CA HIS A 60 -14.93 7.63 -4.73
C HIS A 60 -15.62 8.99 -4.85
N GLN A 61 -15.86 9.65 -3.73
CA GLN A 61 -16.45 10.98 -3.68
C GLN A 61 -15.55 11.88 -2.83
N ARG A 62 -14.87 12.79 -3.52
CA ARG A 62 -13.99 13.75 -2.88
C ARG A 62 -14.80 14.70 -1.98
N GLY A 63 -14.53 14.62 -0.69
CA GLY A 63 -15.16 15.43 0.36
C GLY A 63 -14.30 16.62 0.79
N GLU A 64 -14.36 16.94 2.10
CA GLU A 64 -13.60 18.02 2.71
C GLU A 64 -12.11 17.70 2.82
N GLU A 65 -11.27 18.75 2.89
CA GLU A 65 -9.83 18.62 3.16
C GLU A 65 -9.63 18.08 4.58
N ILE A 66 -8.93 16.97 4.69
CA ILE A 66 -8.60 16.36 5.98
C ILE A 66 -7.15 16.59 6.39
N LEU A 67 -6.24 16.61 5.41
CA LEU A 67 -4.81 16.82 5.63
C LEU A 67 -4.28 17.87 4.66
N ARG A 68 -3.48 18.79 5.19
CA ARG A 68 -2.73 19.76 4.40
C ARG A 68 -1.32 19.86 4.92
N VAL A 69 -0.36 19.77 4.00
CA VAL A 69 1.07 19.89 4.25
C VAL A 69 1.57 21.09 3.48
N GLU A 70 2.29 21.99 4.15
CA GLU A 70 2.80 23.24 3.59
C GLU A 70 4.31 23.32 3.80
N ASN A 71 5.05 23.48 2.71
CA ASN A 71 6.49 23.80 2.67
C ASN A 71 7.35 22.82 3.48
N LEU A 72 6.97 21.53 3.47
CA LEU A 72 7.69 20.47 4.20
C LEU A 72 9.08 20.30 3.60
N SER A 73 10.11 20.41 4.46
CA SER A 73 11.49 20.23 4.05
C SER A 73 12.25 19.32 5.03
N ARG A 74 13.12 18.48 4.46
CA ARG A 74 14.04 17.60 5.19
C ARG A 74 15.30 17.38 4.36
N SER A 75 16.40 18.06 4.71
CA SER A 75 17.68 17.96 3.99
C SER A 75 17.53 18.10 2.46
N GLU A 76 18.42 17.49 1.69
CA GLU A 76 18.39 17.47 0.22
C GLU A 76 17.31 16.55 -0.37
N LEU A 77 16.69 15.70 0.45
CA LEU A 77 15.74 14.67 0.00
C LEU A 77 14.29 15.15 -0.07
N VAL A 78 13.93 16.21 0.67
CA VAL A 78 12.59 16.82 0.66
C VAL A 78 12.73 18.32 0.71
N LYS A 79 12.28 19.00 -0.33
CA LYS A 79 12.51 20.42 -0.59
C LYS A 79 11.17 21.11 -0.86
N ASP A 80 10.63 21.79 0.14
CA ASP A 80 9.45 22.65 0.00
C ASP A 80 8.22 21.93 -0.57
N VAL A 81 7.94 20.73 -0.04
CA VAL A 81 6.85 19.88 -0.51
C VAL A 81 5.52 20.34 0.11
N SER A 82 4.55 20.64 -0.75
CA SER A 82 3.20 21.04 -0.36
C SER A 82 2.15 20.19 -1.09
N PHE A 83 1.16 19.69 -0.36
CA PHE A 83 0.03 18.95 -0.92
C PHE A 83 -1.15 18.92 0.07
N ASN A 84 -2.29 18.48 -0.41
CA ASN A 84 -3.49 18.26 0.39
C ASN A 84 -4.17 16.94 0.06
N LEU A 85 -4.86 16.38 1.05
CA LEU A 85 -5.65 15.15 0.96
C LEU A 85 -7.08 15.43 1.37
N TYR A 86 -8.03 14.86 0.65
CA TYR A 86 -9.46 15.03 0.89
C TYR A 86 -10.09 13.71 1.33
N ARG A 87 -11.18 13.78 2.11
CA ARG A 87 -11.96 12.59 2.43
C ARG A 87 -12.46 11.92 1.16
N GLY A 88 -12.49 10.59 1.15
CA GLY A 88 -13.00 9.83 0.02
C GLY A 88 -12.13 9.88 -1.23
N GLU A 89 -10.82 10.18 -1.12
CA GLU A 89 -9.87 10.09 -2.24
C GLU A 89 -8.68 9.18 -1.95
N VAL A 90 -8.09 8.64 -3.01
CA VAL A 90 -6.74 8.07 -3.01
C VAL A 90 -5.80 9.07 -3.65
N LEU A 91 -4.86 9.59 -2.87
CA LEU A 91 -3.79 10.45 -3.36
C LEU A 91 -2.52 9.63 -3.61
N GLY A 92 -2.10 9.52 -4.87
CA GLY A 92 -0.85 8.87 -5.25
C GLY A 92 0.37 9.76 -5.01
N PHE A 93 1.50 9.13 -4.70
CA PHE A 93 2.83 9.74 -4.80
C PHE A 93 3.65 8.93 -5.80
N PHE A 94 4.07 9.55 -6.87
CA PHE A 94 4.86 8.94 -7.93
C PHE A 94 6.15 9.70 -8.18
N GLY A 95 7.18 9.00 -8.65
CA GLY A 95 8.48 9.55 -9.02
C GLY A 95 9.51 8.45 -9.16
N LEU A 96 10.66 8.72 -9.71
CA LEU A 96 11.74 7.77 -9.85
C LEU A 96 12.36 7.41 -8.48
N VAL A 97 13.17 6.36 -8.46
CA VAL A 97 13.91 5.97 -7.25
C VAL A 97 14.77 7.14 -6.77
N GLY A 98 14.65 7.49 -5.49
CA GLY A 98 15.35 8.64 -4.91
C GLY A 98 14.63 9.98 -5.08
N ALA A 99 13.40 10.02 -5.64
CA ALA A 99 12.64 11.26 -5.79
C ALA A 99 12.16 11.90 -4.47
N GLY A 100 12.30 11.22 -3.32
CA GLY A 100 11.94 11.78 -2.00
C GLY A 100 10.52 11.45 -1.53
N ARG A 101 9.81 10.54 -2.20
CA ARG A 101 8.41 10.16 -1.89
C ARG A 101 8.27 9.61 -0.47
N THR A 102 8.95 8.51 -0.18
CA THR A 102 8.96 7.85 1.13
C THR A 102 9.45 8.80 2.22
N GLU A 103 10.52 9.55 1.95
CA GLU A 103 11.10 10.51 2.89
C GLU A 103 10.14 11.65 3.24
N THR A 104 9.35 12.11 2.27
CA THR A 104 8.28 13.10 2.49
C THR A 104 7.26 12.59 3.51
N ILE A 105 6.74 11.41 3.26
CA ILE A 105 5.73 10.80 4.14
C ILE A 105 6.31 10.46 5.51
N ARG A 106 7.51 9.88 5.58
CA ARG A 106 8.19 9.59 6.86
C ARG A 106 8.42 10.84 7.69
N SER A 107 8.75 11.97 7.03
CA SER A 107 8.93 13.26 7.72
C SER A 107 7.59 13.83 8.21
N MET A 108 6.53 13.67 7.41
CA MET A 108 5.19 14.11 7.77
C MET A 108 4.65 13.37 9.00
N VAL A 109 4.84 12.05 9.09
CA VAL A 109 4.32 11.24 10.22
C VAL A 109 5.28 11.16 11.41
N GLY A 110 6.40 11.88 11.39
CA GLY A 110 7.35 11.95 12.51
C GLY A 110 8.27 10.72 12.65
N VAL A 111 8.39 9.87 11.63
CA VAL A 111 9.42 8.81 11.58
C VAL A 111 10.79 9.44 11.42
N ASP A 112 10.88 10.40 10.49
CA ASP A 112 12.07 11.19 10.26
C ASP A 112 11.86 12.65 10.68
N LYS A 113 12.90 13.27 11.23
CA LYS A 113 12.81 14.65 11.69
C LYS A 113 12.76 15.61 10.50
N LYS A 114 11.72 16.43 10.40
CA LYS A 114 11.62 17.54 9.44
C LYS A 114 12.49 18.72 9.87
N VAL A 115 12.92 19.53 8.93
CA VAL A 115 13.63 20.79 9.16
C VAL A 115 12.62 21.95 9.28
N SER A 116 11.64 21.99 8.37
CA SER A 116 10.61 23.04 8.34
C SER A 116 9.31 22.51 7.74
N GLY A 117 8.30 23.36 7.71
CA GLY A 117 6.99 23.09 7.13
C GLY A 117 5.93 22.80 8.17
N ASP A 118 4.70 23.03 7.78
CA ASP A 118 3.53 22.93 8.63
C ASP A 118 2.59 21.80 8.17
N ILE A 119 1.96 21.14 9.13
CA ILE A 119 1.01 20.05 8.90
C ILE A 119 -0.29 20.43 9.58
N TYR A 120 -1.40 20.31 8.84
CA TYR A 120 -2.74 20.57 9.35
C TYR A 120 -3.59 19.31 9.19
N LEU A 121 -4.19 18.85 10.28
CA LEU A 121 -5.14 17.74 10.30
C LEU A 121 -6.51 18.27 10.74
N ASN A 122 -7.55 18.06 9.91
CA ASN A 122 -8.88 18.62 10.13
C ASN A 122 -8.84 20.14 10.41
N GLY A 123 -8.05 20.89 9.64
CA GLY A 123 -7.86 22.33 9.75
C GLY A 123 -7.03 22.81 10.95
N LYS A 124 -6.58 21.92 11.83
CA LYS A 124 -5.77 22.26 13.01
C LYS A 124 -4.31 21.95 12.75
N LYS A 125 -3.42 22.89 13.08
CA LYS A 125 -1.96 22.67 13.00
C LYS A 125 -1.55 21.59 14.00
N VAL A 126 -0.81 20.59 13.52
CA VAL A 126 -0.31 19.48 14.32
C VAL A 126 1.20 19.32 14.14
N GLU A 127 1.86 18.73 15.12
CA GLU A 127 3.26 18.38 15.05
C GLU A 127 3.45 16.96 15.56
N PHE A 128 4.02 16.10 14.73
CA PHE A 128 4.33 14.72 15.07
C PHE A 128 5.83 14.59 15.37
N LYS A 129 6.17 14.37 16.64
CA LYS A 129 7.57 14.18 17.07
C LYS A 129 8.07 12.77 16.81
N ASN A 130 7.16 11.83 16.69
CA ASN A 130 7.42 10.42 16.41
C ASN A 130 6.17 9.75 15.83
N ILE A 131 6.32 8.53 15.31
CA ILE A 131 5.23 7.78 14.67
C ILE A 131 4.04 7.49 15.60
N ARG A 132 4.24 7.45 16.92
CA ARG A 132 3.14 7.21 17.88
C ARG A 132 2.19 8.40 17.94
N ASP A 133 2.71 9.61 17.76
CA ASP A 133 1.90 10.83 17.75
C ASP A 133 0.95 10.83 16.54
N SER A 134 1.45 10.43 15.35
CA SER A 134 0.62 10.34 14.14
C SER A 134 -0.42 9.21 14.23
N ILE A 135 -0.04 8.04 14.77
CA ILE A 135 -1.00 6.94 15.02
C ILE A 135 -2.09 7.38 16.01
N ALA A 136 -1.72 8.07 17.09
CA ALA A 136 -2.68 8.61 18.06
C ALA A 136 -3.61 9.67 17.46
N ALA A 137 -3.16 10.37 16.42
CA ALA A 137 -3.98 11.30 15.63
C ALA A 137 -4.80 10.63 14.52
N GLY A 138 -4.75 9.30 14.41
CA GLY A 138 -5.49 8.54 13.42
C GLY A 138 -4.81 8.43 12.05
N ILE A 139 -3.50 8.67 11.93
CA ILE A 139 -2.74 8.48 10.70
C ILE A 139 -1.88 7.24 10.82
N MET A 140 -2.08 6.26 9.96
CA MET A 140 -1.37 4.99 10.01
C MET A 140 -0.57 4.72 8.74
N LEU A 141 0.73 4.45 8.90
CA LEU A 141 1.66 4.14 7.81
C LEU A 141 1.92 2.64 7.71
N VAL A 142 1.68 2.08 6.54
CA VAL A 142 2.17 0.76 6.12
C VAL A 142 3.51 0.96 5.44
N PRO A 143 4.60 0.44 6.00
CA PRO A 143 5.94 0.65 5.45
C PRO A 143 6.21 -0.25 4.25
N GLU A 144 7.14 0.17 3.39
CA GLU A 144 7.63 -0.58 2.24
C GLU A 144 8.26 -1.93 2.66
N GLU A 145 9.14 -1.90 3.68
CA GLU A 145 9.90 -3.07 4.16
C GLU A 145 9.11 -3.88 5.19
N ARG A 146 8.09 -4.65 4.73
CA ARG A 146 7.21 -5.41 5.63
C ARG A 146 7.95 -6.34 6.60
N ARG A 147 9.06 -6.96 6.16
CA ARG A 147 9.81 -7.94 6.98
C ARG A 147 10.63 -7.28 8.09
N GLN A 148 11.09 -6.07 7.88
CA GLN A 148 11.94 -5.34 8.84
C GLN A 148 11.14 -4.34 9.68
N GLN A 149 10.10 -3.73 9.11
CA GLN A 149 9.36 -2.63 9.72
C GLN A 149 7.89 -2.97 10.00
N GLY A 150 7.30 -3.86 9.22
CA GLY A 150 5.88 -4.20 9.31
C GLY A 150 5.57 -5.34 10.27
N LEU A 151 6.47 -6.32 10.41
CA LEU A 151 6.25 -7.57 11.15
C LEU A 151 7.42 -7.93 12.08
N VAL A 152 7.10 -8.62 13.15
CA VAL A 152 8.05 -9.40 13.96
C VAL A 152 7.91 -10.85 13.55
N LEU A 153 8.80 -11.33 12.67
CA LEU A 153 8.65 -12.63 11.97
C LEU A 153 8.60 -13.84 12.90
N SER A 154 9.24 -13.76 14.07
CA SER A 154 9.26 -14.81 15.11
C SER A 154 7.99 -14.85 15.97
N LEU A 155 7.14 -13.83 15.91
CA LEU A 155 5.89 -13.78 16.65
C LEU A 155 4.73 -14.37 15.84
N PRO A 156 3.69 -14.89 16.54
CA PRO A 156 2.45 -15.34 15.90
C PRO A 156 1.74 -14.23 15.12
N ILE A 157 0.88 -14.61 14.18
CA ILE A 157 -0.01 -13.71 13.45
C ILE A 157 -0.80 -12.85 14.45
N ARG A 158 -1.39 -13.47 15.47
CA ARG A 158 -2.18 -12.79 16.51
C ARG A 158 -1.41 -11.62 17.15
N GLU A 159 -0.21 -11.88 17.61
CA GLU A 159 0.59 -10.87 18.26
C GLU A 159 1.03 -9.77 17.29
N ASN A 160 1.39 -10.12 16.06
CA ASN A 160 1.71 -9.13 15.02
C ASN A 160 0.55 -8.17 14.76
N VAL A 161 -0.68 -8.66 14.71
CA VAL A 161 -1.87 -7.83 14.47
C VAL A 161 -2.13 -6.88 15.64
N THR A 162 -1.91 -7.31 16.88
CA THR A 162 -2.31 -6.55 18.08
C THR A 162 -1.20 -5.74 18.72
N LEU A 163 0.08 -6.01 18.41
CA LEU A 163 1.26 -5.39 19.04
C LEU A 163 1.21 -3.85 19.05
N GLY A 164 0.72 -3.24 17.98
CA GLY A 164 0.59 -1.78 17.87
C GLY A 164 -0.56 -1.18 18.71
N ASN A 165 -1.49 -2.01 19.19
CA ASN A 165 -2.71 -1.56 19.87
C ASN A 165 -3.07 -2.40 21.11
N LEU A 166 -2.09 -2.83 21.88
CA LEU A 166 -2.29 -3.68 23.06
C LEU A 166 -3.24 -3.09 24.10
N LYS A 167 -3.34 -1.76 24.18
CA LYS A 167 -4.27 -1.07 25.09
C LYS A 167 -5.73 -1.47 24.86
N LYS A 168 -6.14 -1.65 23.60
CA LYS A 168 -7.49 -2.09 23.20
C LYS A 168 -7.83 -3.49 23.75
N PHE A 169 -6.82 -4.33 23.88
CA PHE A 169 -6.94 -5.73 24.29
C PHE A 169 -6.59 -5.95 25.77
N SER A 170 -6.26 -4.89 26.50
CA SER A 170 -5.87 -4.97 27.92
C SER A 170 -6.94 -4.39 28.82
N LYS A 171 -7.17 -5.03 29.98
CA LYS A 171 -7.99 -4.51 31.06
C LYS A 171 -7.23 -4.67 32.38
N PHE A 172 -7.08 -3.61 33.13
CA PHE A 172 -6.29 -3.58 34.37
C PHE A 172 -4.84 -4.12 34.20
N GLY A 173 -4.22 -3.86 33.03
CA GLY A 173 -2.87 -4.34 32.74
C GLY A 173 -2.77 -5.81 32.28
N LEU A 174 -3.86 -6.54 32.26
CA LEU A 174 -3.93 -7.94 31.83
C LEU A 174 -4.51 -8.04 30.42
N LEU A 175 -3.89 -8.85 29.57
CA LEU A 175 -4.36 -9.10 28.20
C LEU A 175 -5.63 -9.96 28.21
N GLN A 176 -6.64 -9.52 27.48
CA GLN A 176 -7.90 -10.23 27.28
C GLN A 176 -7.80 -11.18 26.07
N GLU A 177 -7.13 -12.32 26.23
CA GLU A 177 -6.86 -13.26 25.13
C GLU A 177 -8.09 -13.65 24.30
N LYS A 178 -9.26 -13.89 24.93
CA LYS A 178 -10.48 -14.26 24.21
C LYS A 178 -10.93 -13.16 23.25
N LYS A 179 -10.89 -11.89 23.72
CA LYS A 179 -11.24 -10.72 22.92
C LYS A 179 -10.21 -10.54 21.80
N GLU A 180 -8.94 -10.65 22.12
CA GLU A 180 -7.84 -10.53 21.16
C GLU A 180 -8.00 -11.57 20.03
N LYS A 181 -8.14 -12.85 20.37
CA LYS A 181 -8.32 -13.95 19.40
C LYS A 181 -9.53 -13.74 18.50
N ALA A 182 -10.66 -13.30 19.05
CA ALA A 182 -11.87 -13.04 18.27
C ALA A 182 -11.66 -11.92 17.24
N VAL A 183 -11.12 -10.78 17.66
CA VAL A 183 -10.87 -9.63 16.78
C VAL A 183 -9.84 -9.96 15.71
N VAL A 184 -8.73 -10.63 16.10
CA VAL A 184 -7.70 -11.02 15.14
C VAL A 184 -8.24 -11.99 14.10
N THR A 185 -9.03 -12.98 14.52
CA THR A 185 -9.65 -13.94 13.58
C THR A 185 -10.51 -13.19 12.57
N GLU A 186 -11.36 -12.27 13.02
CA GLU A 186 -12.18 -11.45 12.12
C GLU A 186 -11.33 -10.62 11.13
N CYS A 187 -10.26 -9.95 11.61
CA CYS A 187 -9.38 -9.14 10.77
C CYS A 187 -8.67 -9.97 9.69
N VAL A 188 -8.14 -11.15 10.05
CA VAL A 188 -7.40 -11.98 9.10
C VAL A 188 -8.34 -12.73 8.14
N ASP A 189 -9.59 -13.01 8.54
CA ASP A 189 -10.61 -13.59 7.66
C ASP A 189 -11.08 -12.57 6.62
N LYS A 190 -11.26 -11.31 7.00
CA LYS A 190 -11.52 -10.21 6.06
C LYS A 190 -10.42 -10.07 5.00
N MET A 191 -9.17 -10.38 5.36
CA MET A 191 -8.03 -10.39 4.45
C MET A 191 -7.91 -11.68 3.62
N THR A 192 -8.80 -12.65 3.79
CA THR A 192 -8.68 -13.97 3.15
C THR A 192 -7.27 -14.55 3.33
N LEU A 193 -6.72 -14.44 4.55
CA LEU A 193 -5.38 -14.88 4.88
C LEU A 193 -5.32 -16.41 4.89
N SER A 194 -4.50 -16.99 4.01
CA SER A 194 -4.20 -18.43 4.05
C SER A 194 -3.26 -18.74 5.20
N ARG A 195 -3.75 -19.49 6.20
CA ARG A 195 -3.03 -19.82 7.43
C ARG A 195 -3.47 -21.16 8.00
N ARG A 196 -2.62 -21.79 8.83
CA ARG A 196 -2.99 -22.97 9.63
C ARG A 196 -3.75 -22.56 10.90
N SER A 197 -3.30 -21.50 11.56
CA SER A 197 -3.95 -20.88 12.72
C SER A 197 -3.45 -19.46 12.91
N ILE A 198 -4.08 -18.66 13.79
CA ILE A 198 -3.59 -17.34 14.18
C ILE A 198 -2.35 -17.38 15.09
N GLU A 199 -2.03 -18.56 15.63
CA GLU A 199 -0.80 -18.81 16.41
C GLU A 199 0.39 -19.23 15.53
N GLN A 200 0.22 -19.35 14.21
CA GLN A 200 1.31 -19.59 13.26
C GLN A 200 2.24 -18.38 13.23
N GLN A 201 3.56 -18.61 13.20
CA GLN A 201 4.54 -17.54 13.11
C GLN A 201 4.43 -16.81 11.76
N ALA A 202 4.53 -15.48 11.78
CA ALA A 202 4.43 -14.66 10.56
C ALA A 202 5.57 -14.97 9.56
N GLY A 203 6.73 -15.42 10.05
CA GLY A 203 7.87 -15.80 9.23
C GLY A 203 7.64 -17.02 8.34
N GLU A 204 6.70 -17.89 8.69
CA GLU A 204 6.35 -19.09 7.92
C GLU A 204 5.42 -18.81 6.74
N LEU A 205 4.87 -17.60 6.65
CA LEU A 205 3.92 -17.21 5.62
C LEU A 205 4.63 -16.83 4.32
N SER A 206 3.93 -17.03 3.19
CA SER A 206 4.34 -16.45 1.90
C SER A 206 4.34 -14.92 1.95
N GLY A 207 5.07 -14.27 1.03
CA GLY A 207 5.15 -12.81 0.97
C GLY A 207 3.79 -12.12 0.91
N GLY A 208 2.87 -12.61 0.08
CA GLY A 208 1.50 -12.09 0.00
C GLY A 208 0.72 -12.24 1.30
N ASN A 209 0.84 -13.39 1.99
CA ASN A 209 0.20 -13.59 3.28
C ASN A 209 0.84 -12.75 4.40
N GLN A 210 2.16 -12.52 4.37
CA GLN A 210 2.82 -11.56 5.28
C GLN A 210 2.25 -10.15 5.12
N GLN A 211 2.02 -9.70 3.86
CA GLN A 211 1.39 -8.41 3.59
C GLN A 211 -0.04 -8.35 4.13
N LYS A 212 -0.81 -9.43 3.97
CA LYS A 212 -2.17 -9.54 4.54
C LYS A 212 -2.17 -9.43 6.08
N VAL A 213 -1.14 -9.92 6.77
CA VAL A 213 -0.99 -9.70 8.23
C VAL A 213 -0.72 -8.23 8.55
N VAL A 214 0.13 -7.54 7.77
CA VAL A 214 0.37 -6.09 7.94
C VAL A 214 -0.93 -5.31 7.74
N LEU A 215 -1.74 -5.68 6.74
CA LEU A 215 -3.03 -5.04 6.48
C LEU A 215 -4.09 -5.38 7.55
N ALA A 216 -4.11 -6.60 8.07
CA ALA A 216 -4.98 -6.98 9.19
C ALA A 216 -4.69 -6.14 10.45
N LYS A 217 -3.42 -5.76 10.67
CA LYS A 217 -3.03 -4.81 11.72
C LYS A 217 -3.75 -3.47 11.59
N LEU A 218 -3.95 -2.95 10.36
CA LEU A 218 -4.68 -1.69 10.11
C LEU A 218 -6.13 -1.79 10.56
N ILE A 219 -6.79 -2.88 10.16
CA ILE A 219 -8.22 -3.12 10.48
C ILE A 219 -8.43 -3.30 11.99
N ALA A 220 -7.43 -3.82 12.71
CA ALA A 220 -7.50 -3.99 14.15
C ALA A 220 -7.44 -2.68 14.95
N HIS A 221 -7.03 -1.57 14.33
CA HIS A 221 -7.03 -0.25 14.93
C HIS A 221 -8.38 0.43 14.76
N ASP A 222 -8.84 1.09 15.82
CA ASP A 222 -10.03 1.97 15.81
C ASP A 222 -9.58 3.41 15.50
N ASP A 223 -10.52 4.27 15.11
CA ASP A 223 -10.36 5.73 14.96
C ASP A 223 -9.31 6.17 13.93
N ILE A 224 -9.00 5.33 12.94
CA ILE A 224 -8.11 5.72 11.84
C ILE A 224 -8.85 6.68 10.90
N GLN A 225 -8.18 7.78 10.59
CA GLN A 225 -8.68 8.83 9.72
C GLN A 225 -7.98 8.85 8.35
N ILE A 226 -6.74 8.38 8.28
CA ILE A 226 -5.92 8.36 7.06
C ILE A 226 -5.06 7.10 7.06
N TYR A 227 -5.11 6.35 5.97
CA TYR A 227 -4.16 5.27 5.69
C TYR A 227 -3.09 5.74 4.73
N ILE A 228 -1.86 5.31 4.96
CA ILE A 228 -0.72 5.56 4.07
C ILE A 228 -0.08 4.22 3.73
N PHE A 229 0.07 3.94 2.46
CA PHE A 229 0.65 2.71 1.93
C PHE A 229 1.92 3.04 1.14
N ASP A 230 3.06 2.60 1.65
CA ASP A 230 4.35 2.79 0.98
C ASP A 230 4.70 1.51 0.22
N GLU A 231 4.69 1.57 -1.12
CA GLU A 231 4.93 0.46 -2.05
C GLU A 231 4.13 -0.82 -1.66
N PRO A 232 2.78 -0.74 -1.51
CA PRO A 232 1.97 -1.78 -0.86
C PRO A 232 2.01 -3.12 -1.58
N THR A 233 2.35 -3.15 -2.86
CA THR A 233 2.34 -4.36 -3.68
C THR A 233 3.72 -4.81 -4.14
N ARG A 234 4.78 -4.18 -3.62
CA ARG A 234 6.15 -4.54 -3.97
C ARG A 234 6.49 -5.97 -3.58
N GLY A 235 6.97 -6.75 -4.55
CA GLY A 235 7.34 -8.16 -4.34
C GLY A 235 6.16 -9.07 -4.00
N ILE A 236 4.97 -8.75 -4.50
CA ILE A 236 3.74 -9.53 -4.32
C ILE A 236 3.28 -10.02 -5.70
N ASP A 237 2.68 -11.20 -5.73
CA ASP A 237 2.09 -11.74 -6.95
C ASP A 237 0.84 -10.96 -7.39
N VAL A 238 0.50 -11.10 -8.67
CA VAL A 238 -0.59 -10.34 -9.32
C VAL A 238 -1.94 -10.54 -8.62
N GLY A 239 -2.19 -11.74 -8.11
CA GLY A 239 -3.46 -12.06 -7.43
C GLY A 239 -3.62 -11.32 -6.11
N ALA A 240 -2.55 -11.27 -5.32
CA ALA A 240 -2.56 -10.56 -4.05
C ALA A 240 -2.59 -9.03 -4.23
N LYS A 241 -2.06 -8.48 -5.35
CA LYS A 241 -2.17 -7.05 -5.68
C LYS A 241 -3.64 -6.60 -5.71
N SER A 242 -4.51 -7.34 -6.41
CA SER A 242 -5.92 -6.97 -6.54
C SER A 242 -6.68 -7.00 -5.20
N ASP A 243 -6.31 -7.88 -4.27
CA ASP A 243 -6.90 -7.90 -2.92
C ASP A 243 -6.54 -6.64 -2.15
N ILE A 244 -5.29 -6.16 -2.30
CA ILE A 244 -4.81 -4.91 -1.68
C ILE A 244 -5.53 -3.69 -2.29
N TYR A 245 -5.67 -3.64 -3.61
CA TYR A 245 -6.36 -2.56 -4.30
C TYR A 245 -7.83 -2.45 -3.87
N ARG A 246 -8.51 -3.61 -3.76
CA ARG A 246 -9.89 -3.65 -3.26
C ARG A 246 -9.98 -3.13 -1.83
N LEU A 247 -9.07 -3.54 -0.95
CA LEU A 247 -9.04 -3.06 0.43
C LEU A 247 -8.86 -1.54 0.51
N ILE A 248 -7.92 -0.97 -0.26
CA ILE A 248 -7.68 0.47 -0.30
C ILE A 248 -8.94 1.19 -0.79
N SER A 249 -9.55 0.71 -1.87
CA SER A 249 -10.80 1.25 -2.40
C SER A 249 -11.95 1.18 -1.39
N ASP A 250 -12.07 0.08 -0.65
CA ASP A 250 -13.12 -0.10 0.34
C ASP A 250 -12.98 0.89 1.51
N PHE A 251 -11.76 1.20 1.96
CA PHE A 251 -11.53 2.25 2.95
C PHE A 251 -11.99 3.62 2.44
N VAL A 252 -11.67 3.94 1.19
CA VAL A 252 -12.02 5.23 0.60
C VAL A 252 -13.54 5.36 0.40
N LYS A 253 -14.23 4.30 0.01
CA LYS A 253 -15.69 4.26 -0.14
C LYS A 253 -16.44 4.52 1.18
N ILE A 254 -15.84 4.15 2.32
CA ILE A 254 -16.40 4.48 3.64
C ILE A 254 -15.91 5.83 4.19
N GLY A 255 -15.25 6.64 3.35
CA GLY A 255 -14.83 8.01 3.67
C GLY A 255 -13.45 8.13 4.33
N ILE A 256 -12.68 7.04 4.46
CA ILE A 256 -11.31 7.09 4.99
C ILE A 256 -10.34 7.24 3.80
N PRO A 257 -9.72 8.41 3.59
CA PRO A 257 -8.82 8.63 2.48
C PRO A 257 -7.51 7.86 2.65
N SER A 258 -6.86 7.62 1.54
CA SER A 258 -5.59 6.90 1.51
C SER A 258 -4.53 7.68 0.72
N ILE A 259 -3.27 7.59 1.18
CA ILE A 259 -2.09 7.97 0.41
C ILE A 259 -1.42 6.69 -0.07
N VAL A 260 -1.12 6.59 -1.36
CA VAL A 260 -0.41 5.44 -1.96
C VAL A 260 0.88 5.93 -2.58
N ILE A 261 2.01 5.47 -2.08
CA ILE A 261 3.32 5.71 -2.69
C ILE A 261 3.61 4.51 -3.57
N SER A 262 3.90 4.76 -4.85
CA SER A 262 4.24 3.69 -5.78
C SER A 262 5.25 4.15 -6.83
N SER A 263 6.11 3.22 -7.23
CA SER A 263 7.01 3.33 -8.38
C SER A 263 6.41 2.74 -9.66
N GLU A 264 5.26 2.08 -9.56
CA GLU A 264 4.57 1.44 -10.67
C GLU A 264 3.45 2.35 -11.22
N ILE A 265 3.58 2.85 -12.46
CA ILE A 265 2.54 3.65 -13.11
C ILE A 265 1.19 2.92 -13.16
N PRO A 266 1.14 1.62 -13.50
CA PRO A 266 -0.14 0.88 -13.52
C PRO A 266 -0.86 0.88 -12.16
N GLU A 267 -0.13 0.83 -11.05
CA GLU A 267 -0.71 0.91 -9.70
C GLU A 267 -1.33 2.29 -9.44
N ILE A 268 -0.61 3.36 -9.79
CA ILE A 268 -1.11 4.73 -9.69
C ILE A 268 -2.37 4.91 -10.55
N GLN A 269 -2.35 4.42 -11.78
CA GLN A 269 -3.47 4.49 -12.71
C GLN A 269 -4.68 3.67 -12.22
N ALA A 270 -4.47 2.54 -11.56
CA ALA A 270 -5.55 1.69 -11.06
C ALA A 270 -6.25 2.29 -9.83
N LEU A 271 -5.51 2.93 -8.93
CA LEU A 271 -5.98 3.27 -7.59
C LEU A 271 -6.25 4.75 -7.34
N CYS A 272 -5.49 5.66 -7.98
CA CYS A 272 -5.41 7.03 -7.53
C CYS A 272 -6.41 7.96 -8.22
N ASP A 273 -7.02 8.85 -7.46
CA ASP A 273 -7.87 9.95 -7.95
C ASP A 273 -7.04 11.14 -8.39
N ARG A 274 -5.93 11.38 -7.67
CA ARG A 274 -4.91 12.38 -7.98
C ARG A 274 -3.54 11.81 -7.68
N VAL A 275 -2.50 12.39 -8.29
CA VAL A 275 -1.12 12.01 -8.01
C VAL A 275 -0.23 13.24 -7.83
N VAL A 276 0.56 13.22 -6.78
CA VAL A 276 1.70 14.12 -6.56
C VAL A 276 2.90 13.51 -7.24
N ILE A 277 3.45 14.15 -8.24
CA ILE A 277 4.66 13.70 -8.92
C ILE A 277 5.86 14.40 -8.31
N MET A 278 6.87 13.61 -7.96
CA MET A 278 8.08 14.11 -7.33
C MET A 278 9.32 13.81 -8.17
N SER A 279 10.21 14.79 -8.22
CA SER A 279 11.56 14.66 -8.76
C SER A 279 12.54 15.42 -7.88
N GLU A 280 13.70 14.85 -7.60
CA GLU A 280 14.80 15.48 -6.82
C GLU A 280 14.35 16.14 -5.49
N GLY A 281 13.40 15.53 -4.81
CA GLY A 281 12.87 16.01 -3.54
C GLY A 281 11.83 17.11 -3.63
N ARG A 282 11.34 17.45 -4.82
CA ARG A 282 10.33 18.51 -5.07
C ARG A 282 9.08 17.95 -5.71
N VAL A 283 7.96 18.61 -5.50
CA VAL A 283 6.74 18.37 -6.28
C VAL A 283 6.88 19.07 -7.64
N THR A 284 6.83 18.29 -8.70
CA THR A 284 6.91 18.81 -10.08
C THR A 284 5.53 19.01 -10.70
N ALA A 285 4.55 18.20 -10.30
CA ALA A 285 3.15 18.35 -10.72
C ALA A 285 2.20 17.66 -9.73
N ILE A 286 0.93 18.09 -9.75
CA ILE A 286 -0.18 17.34 -9.15
C ILE A 286 -1.20 17.11 -10.27
N LEU A 287 -1.35 15.87 -10.69
CA LEU A 287 -2.24 15.47 -11.78
C LEU A 287 -3.56 14.93 -11.24
N ASN A 288 -4.64 15.19 -11.96
CA ASN A 288 -5.97 14.66 -11.68
C ASN A 288 -6.21 13.37 -12.48
N ARG A 289 -7.27 12.62 -12.14
CA ARG A 289 -7.63 11.33 -12.69
C ARG A 289 -7.56 11.25 -14.23
N ASP A 290 -8.10 12.24 -14.94
CA ASP A 290 -8.12 12.22 -16.41
C ASP A 290 -6.72 12.28 -17.03
N GLN A 291 -5.79 12.97 -16.38
CA GLN A 291 -4.39 13.08 -16.80
C GLN A 291 -3.59 11.81 -16.48
N LEU A 292 -4.03 11.00 -15.51
CA LEU A 292 -3.37 9.74 -15.16
C LEU A 292 -3.49 8.65 -16.23
N LYS A 293 -4.40 8.81 -17.19
CA LYS A 293 -4.59 7.85 -18.30
C LYS A 293 -3.40 7.84 -19.27
N ASP A 294 -2.66 8.93 -19.35
CA ASP A 294 -1.45 9.04 -20.19
C ASP A 294 -0.17 8.82 -19.35
N SER A 295 0.42 7.64 -19.50
CA SER A 295 1.68 7.30 -18.84
C SER A 295 2.83 8.22 -19.23
N ASN A 296 2.83 8.79 -20.45
CA ASN A 296 3.87 9.71 -20.89
C ASN A 296 3.77 11.06 -20.17
N GLU A 297 2.54 11.52 -19.89
CA GLU A 297 2.33 12.73 -19.10
C GLU A 297 2.89 12.56 -17.67
N ILE A 298 2.64 11.41 -17.04
CA ILE A 298 3.18 11.10 -15.72
C ILE A 298 4.72 11.08 -15.74
N LEU A 299 5.31 10.37 -16.70
CA LEU A 299 6.77 10.25 -16.83
C LEU A 299 7.45 11.59 -17.12
N LYS A 300 6.84 12.45 -17.93
CA LYS A 300 7.37 13.79 -18.26
C LYS A 300 7.69 14.58 -17.00
N TYR A 301 6.79 14.61 -16.02
CA TYR A 301 7.01 15.32 -14.76
C TYR A 301 7.90 14.58 -13.77
N ALA A 302 8.04 13.27 -13.89
CA ALA A 302 8.92 12.49 -13.02
C ALA A 302 10.40 12.59 -13.40
N ILE A 303 10.71 13.02 -14.64
CA ILE A 303 12.07 13.17 -15.17
C ILE A 303 12.54 14.63 -15.16
N SER A 304 11.62 15.57 -15.01
CA SER A 304 11.89 17.02 -15.04
C SER A 304 12.61 17.55 -13.82
#